data_48aed02162d36543b2f06d03f3ad654a
#
_entry.id   48aed02162d36543b2f06d03f3ad654a
#
_cell.length_a   1.000
_cell.length_b   1.000
_cell.length_c   1.000
_cell.angle_alpha   90.00
_cell.angle_beta   90.00
_cell.angle_gamma   90.00
#
_symmetry.space_group_name_H-M   'P 1'
#
loop_
_entity.id
_entity.type
_entity.pdbx_description
1 polymer ?
#
loop_
_entity_poly.entity_id
_entity_poly.type
_entity_poly.pdbx_seq_one_letter_code
_entity_poly.pdbx_strand_id
1 'polypeptide(L)'
;MNLIPDKSEKSLSYWCSWHTQNIVAVKDCSAKFPPEIAAAIKQGDAGAQGARMMLNEELIFGEGGYAYQYEEVRNEMYFMLDDGWDVDYGINPDKHLDKFGSLIMSEERFPSVKGKTPAERLKIINQKIKALGWKGIGIWVAAQRSAENYEAPFGQKDLDYWRERILWSREAGIEYWKVDWGAQAGNHTFRKTLTEMGRELYPDLTIEHATCMGPLNAFDDPDPAKQGRYEGMDWVTAHAKECVAYSEVYRSYDVLNAMAVPTTLDRVASLLKWTDNYVNGEDECTINAALGCPNGVMRSHYCQAVQNESNDNRGWRLDEVTAALRWQRLAPAFAGTSVECSEEILFDNRIYREGDSWWGAVAGKNVRQGAPAVVTRNLPVSTIRVEGTIKPFVAASLNPNGVYSVAVLPRVIDGICRYPDAAVWCAIPAGVDTVGVFGVNSTVSLHLAEPFAKVYAQSLIGDEAFELTEGVEGRTVTLTPALAQKIFDGKDQTAPALMLRIVRNDPAR
;
A
#
# COMPACT_ATOMS: atom_id res chain seq x y z
N MET A 1 -2.73 -30.07 3.22
CA MET A 1 -3.97 -29.43 3.71
C MET A 1 -3.74 -27.93 3.70
N ASN A 2 -4.57 -27.15 2.98
CA ASN A 2 -4.47 -25.69 3.00
C ASN A 2 -5.17 -25.15 4.26
N LEU A 3 -4.49 -24.31 5.04
CA LEU A 3 -5.00 -23.66 6.25
C LEU A 3 -5.42 -22.21 6.02
N ILE A 4 -5.18 -21.68 4.82
CA ILE A 4 -5.53 -20.32 4.43
C ILE A 4 -6.87 -20.35 3.67
N PRO A 5 -7.87 -19.56 4.07
CA PRO A 5 -9.15 -19.48 3.35
C PRO A 5 -8.96 -19.02 1.88
N ASP A 6 -9.90 -19.36 1.00
CA ASP A 6 -9.82 -19.02 -0.43
C ASP A 6 -10.04 -17.53 -0.69
N LYS A 7 -10.70 -16.81 0.22
CA LYS A 7 -10.96 -15.37 0.09
C LYS A 7 -11.16 -14.70 1.44
N SER A 8 -10.99 -13.39 1.47
CA SER A 8 -11.34 -12.51 2.60
C SER A 8 -12.83 -12.16 2.60
N GLU A 9 -13.43 -11.97 3.77
CA GLU A 9 -14.82 -11.47 3.90
C GLU A 9 -14.91 -10.00 3.49
N LYS A 10 -13.93 -9.19 3.89
CA LYS A 10 -13.82 -7.75 3.56
C LYS A 10 -12.37 -7.40 3.29
N SER A 11 -12.10 -6.77 2.17
CA SER A 11 -10.79 -6.18 1.88
C SER A 11 -10.98 -4.78 1.33
N LEU A 12 -10.19 -3.82 1.84
CA LEU A 12 -10.07 -2.44 1.34
C LEU A 12 -8.80 -2.27 0.50
N SER A 13 -8.14 -3.37 0.17
CA SER A 13 -6.92 -3.36 -0.62
C SER A 13 -7.21 -3.06 -2.10
N TYR A 14 -6.25 -2.46 -2.77
CA TYR A 14 -6.32 -2.21 -4.20
C TYR A 14 -4.95 -2.42 -4.87
N TRP A 15 -4.97 -2.64 -6.18
CA TRP A 15 -3.82 -2.44 -7.05
C TRP A 15 -4.01 -1.14 -7.84
N CYS A 16 -3.00 -0.26 -7.80
CA CYS A 16 -3.03 1.06 -8.40
C CYS A 16 -2.17 1.10 -9.66
N SER A 17 -2.71 1.61 -10.75
CA SER A 17 -2.06 1.63 -12.06
C SER A 17 -0.91 2.65 -12.19
N TRP A 18 -0.79 3.64 -11.27
CA TRP A 18 0.11 4.77 -11.43
C TRP A 18 1.58 4.41 -11.65
N HIS A 19 2.14 3.54 -10.80
CA HIS A 19 3.55 3.13 -10.98
C HIS A 19 3.76 2.38 -12.30
N THR A 20 2.84 1.50 -12.66
CA THR A 20 2.90 0.79 -13.95
C THR A 20 2.78 1.76 -15.12
N GLN A 21 1.90 2.77 -15.05
CA GLN A 21 1.81 3.82 -16.08
C GLN A 21 3.15 4.54 -16.26
N ASN A 22 3.83 4.92 -15.18
CA ASN A 22 5.14 5.55 -15.25
C ASN A 22 6.20 4.65 -15.90
N ILE A 23 6.24 3.37 -15.53
CA ILE A 23 7.19 2.41 -16.09
C ILE A 23 6.95 2.21 -17.58
N VAL A 24 5.70 2.02 -17.98
CA VAL A 24 5.34 1.80 -19.39
C VAL A 24 5.61 3.04 -20.23
N ALA A 25 5.45 4.25 -19.67
CA ALA A 25 5.80 5.50 -20.34
C ALA A 25 7.30 5.62 -20.66
N VAL A 26 8.16 5.08 -19.80
CA VAL A 26 9.63 5.07 -20.03
C VAL A 26 10.03 4.02 -21.08
N LYS A 27 9.28 2.91 -21.16
CA LYS A 27 9.48 1.90 -22.20
C LYS A 27 8.92 2.43 -23.52
N ASP A 28 9.58 2.17 -24.63
CA ASP A 28 9.08 2.56 -25.95
C ASP A 28 7.78 1.80 -26.33
N CYS A 29 6.67 2.29 -25.82
CA CYS A 29 5.32 1.83 -26.19
C CYS A 29 4.73 2.67 -27.33
N SER A 30 5.50 3.58 -27.92
CA SER A 30 5.06 4.57 -28.89
C SER A 30 4.41 3.99 -30.14
N ALA A 31 4.74 2.74 -30.53
CA ALA A 31 4.16 2.07 -31.69
C ALA A 31 2.62 1.82 -31.57
N LYS A 32 2.08 1.89 -30.35
CA LYS A 32 0.65 1.68 -30.06
C LYS A 32 -0.17 2.99 -30.00
N PHE A 33 0.45 4.14 -30.18
CA PHE A 33 -0.18 5.45 -30.00
C PHE A 33 -0.20 6.28 -31.27
N PRO A 34 -1.10 7.28 -31.36
CA PRO A 34 -1.04 8.29 -32.40
C PRO A 34 0.34 8.98 -32.46
N PRO A 35 0.83 9.37 -33.66
CA PRO A 35 2.17 9.90 -33.85
C PRO A 35 2.53 11.08 -32.94
N GLU A 36 1.60 12.00 -32.68
CA GLU A 36 1.78 13.14 -31.81
C GLU A 36 1.98 12.72 -30.34
N ILE A 37 1.28 11.69 -29.86
CA ILE A 37 1.42 11.16 -28.51
C ILE A 37 2.75 10.38 -28.40
N ALA A 38 3.06 9.58 -29.41
CA ALA A 38 4.34 8.88 -29.50
C ALA A 38 5.53 9.86 -29.48
N ALA A 39 5.42 11.00 -30.16
CA ALA A 39 6.44 12.05 -30.17
C ALA A 39 6.59 12.69 -28.79
N ALA A 40 5.50 13.00 -28.09
CA ALA A 40 5.54 13.57 -26.73
C ALA A 40 6.22 12.62 -25.73
N ILE A 41 5.93 11.32 -25.82
CA ILE A 41 6.57 10.28 -24.97
C ILE A 41 8.08 10.22 -25.26
N LYS A 42 8.50 10.28 -26.53
CA LYS A 42 9.92 10.21 -26.95
C LYS A 42 10.73 11.45 -26.57
N GLN A 43 10.09 12.59 -26.37
CA GLN A 43 10.79 13.83 -26.01
C GLN A 43 11.23 13.89 -24.54
N GLY A 44 11.09 12.82 -23.78
CA GLY A 44 11.56 12.73 -22.40
C GLY A 44 10.69 13.44 -21.37
N ASP A 45 9.57 14.00 -21.79
CA ASP A 45 8.53 14.55 -20.92
C ASP A 45 7.66 13.41 -20.35
N ALA A 46 8.35 12.35 -19.95
CA ALA A 46 7.68 11.18 -19.41
C ALA A 46 7.02 11.45 -18.07
N GLY A 47 7.31 12.51 -17.36
CA GLY A 47 6.69 12.84 -16.07
C GLY A 47 5.21 12.47 -15.99
N ALA A 48 4.45 13.10 -15.16
CA ALA A 48 3.03 12.81 -14.96
C ALA A 48 2.22 12.77 -16.28
N GLN A 49 2.59 13.59 -17.28
CA GLN A 49 1.92 13.57 -18.60
C GLN A 49 2.09 12.25 -19.34
N GLY A 50 3.33 11.75 -19.42
CA GLY A 50 3.60 10.47 -20.08
C GLY A 50 2.87 9.32 -19.39
N ALA A 51 2.89 9.29 -18.06
CA ALA A 51 2.17 8.29 -17.28
C ALA A 51 0.66 8.30 -17.54
N ARG A 52 0.03 9.47 -17.61
CA ARG A 52 -1.40 9.59 -17.92
C ARG A 52 -1.76 9.00 -19.27
N MET A 53 -0.89 9.11 -20.27
CA MET A 53 -1.13 8.51 -21.59
C MET A 53 -1.18 6.99 -21.55
N MET A 54 -0.53 6.36 -20.56
CA MET A 54 -0.44 4.91 -20.40
C MET A 54 -1.65 4.29 -19.68
N LEU A 55 -2.72 5.02 -19.46
CA LEU A 55 -3.98 4.49 -18.93
C LEU A 55 -5.06 4.51 -19.99
N ASN A 56 -5.31 3.36 -20.61
CA ASN A 56 -6.32 3.20 -21.66
C ASN A 56 -6.80 1.75 -21.75
N GLU A 57 -7.86 1.51 -22.49
CA GLU A 57 -8.52 0.21 -22.59
C GLU A 57 -7.61 -0.88 -23.15
N GLU A 58 -6.77 -0.57 -24.14
CA GLU A 58 -5.83 -1.53 -24.75
C GLU A 58 -4.76 -1.99 -23.76
N LEU A 59 -4.16 -1.09 -23.00
CA LEU A 59 -3.15 -1.44 -21.99
C LEU A 59 -3.73 -2.17 -20.79
N ILE A 60 -5.02 -1.96 -20.49
CA ILE A 60 -5.68 -2.65 -19.40
C ILE A 60 -6.11 -4.06 -19.81
N PHE A 61 -6.77 -4.22 -20.96
CA PHE A 61 -7.45 -5.45 -21.35
C PHE A 61 -6.79 -6.19 -22.52
N GLY A 62 -5.82 -5.59 -23.21
CA GLY A 62 -5.06 -6.24 -24.26
C GLY A 62 -4.21 -7.40 -23.74
N GLU A 63 -3.58 -8.15 -24.64
CA GLU A 63 -2.72 -9.29 -24.29
C GLU A 63 -1.59 -8.85 -23.34
N GLY A 64 -1.49 -9.52 -22.19
CA GLY A 64 -0.54 -9.14 -21.13
C GLY A 64 -0.83 -7.79 -20.44
N GLY A 65 -2.06 -7.27 -20.57
CA GLY A 65 -2.48 -6.00 -20.02
C GLY A 65 -2.55 -5.99 -18.49
N TYR A 66 -2.76 -4.79 -17.93
CA TYR A 66 -2.71 -4.56 -16.48
C TYR A 66 -3.71 -5.41 -15.69
N ALA A 67 -4.87 -5.71 -16.25
CA ALA A 67 -5.94 -6.42 -15.56
C ALA A 67 -5.67 -7.92 -15.36
N TYR A 68 -4.62 -8.47 -15.96
CA TYR A 68 -4.28 -9.90 -15.85
C TYR A 68 -3.29 -10.21 -14.73
N GLN A 69 -2.83 -9.20 -13.97
CA GLN A 69 -1.91 -9.38 -12.86
C GLN A 69 -2.57 -10.01 -11.64
N TYR A 70 -1.76 -10.56 -10.73
CA TYR A 70 -2.16 -11.04 -9.41
C TYR A 70 -3.33 -12.04 -9.42
N GLU A 71 -3.32 -12.98 -10.35
CA GLU A 71 -4.44 -13.93 -10.56
C GLU A 71 -4.89 -14.62 -9.27
N GLU A 72 -3.96 -14.99 -8.38
CA GLU A 72 -4.23 -15.70 -7.14
C GLU A 72 -4.91 -14.85 -6.05
N VAL A 73 -4.72 -13.53 -6.11
CA VAL A 73 -5.15 -12.61 -5.03
C VAL A 73 -5.89 -11.36 -5.52
N ARG A 74 -6.09 -11.20 -6.83
CA ARG A 74 -6.80 -10.02 -7.36
C ARG A 74 -8.26 -9.94 -6.91
N ASN A 75 -8.87 -11.04 -6.49
CA ASN A 75 -10.19 -11.08 -5.88
C ASN A 75 -10.26 -10.37 -4.51
N GLU A 76 -9.09 -10.08 -3.91
CA GLU A 76 -8.96 -9.31 -2.67
C GLU A 76 -8.81 -7.80 -2.93
N MET A 77 -8.62 -7.38 -4.17
CA MET A 77 -8.25 -6.01 -4.53
C MET A 77 -9.23 -5.32 -5.47
N TYR A 78 -9.40 -4.02 -5.29
CA TYR A 78 -9.94 -3.16 -6.35
C TYR A 78 -8.85 -2.90 -7.40
N PHE A 79 -9.25 -2.82 -8.66
CA PHE A 79 -8.40 -2.35 -9.75
C PHE A 79 -8.51 -0.82 -9.80
N MET A 80 -7.52 -0.11 -9.24
CA MET A 80 -7.54 1.35 -9.16
C MET A 80 -7.11 1.98 -10.49
N LEU A 81 -8.04 2.59 -11.20
CA LEU A 81 -7.74 3.48 -12.32
C LEU A 81 -7.17 4.78 -11.75
N ASP A 82 -5.87 4.99 -11.92
CA ASP A 82 -5.18 6.18 -11.42
C ASP A 82 -5.31 7.37 -12.38
N ASP A 83 -4.58 8.44 -12.12
CA ASP A 83 -4.62 9.72 -12.83
C ASP A 83 -4.58 9.56 -14.36
N GLY A 84 -5.53 10.16 -15.05
CA GLY A 84 -5.63 10.21 -16.51
C GLY A 84 -6.85 9.52 -17.12
N TRP A 85 -7.65 8.75 -16.38
CA TRP A 85 -8.77 7.99 -16.93
C TRP A 85 -9.96 8.88 -17.36
N ASP A 86 -10.11 10.06 -16.77
CA ASP A 86 -11.20 11.02 -17.01
C ASP A 86 -10.81 12.21 -17.89
N VAL A 87 -9.65 12.15 -18.55
CA VAL A 87 -9.18 13.17 -19.49
C VAL A 87 -8.79 12.54 -20.82
N ASP A 88 -9.01 13.28 -21.92
CA ASP A 88 -8.67 12.83 -23.27
C ASP A 88 -7.16 12.85 -23.54
N TYR A 89 -6.73 12.23 -24.63
CA TYR A 89 -5.33 12.29 -25.07
C TYR A 89 -4.93 13.72 -25.46
N GLY A 90 -3.63 13.99 -25.32
CA GLY A 90 -3.06 15.29 -25.73
C GLY A 90 -3.39 16.46 -24.82
N ILE A 91 -4.14 16.26 -23.75
CA ILE A 91 -4.38 17.30 -22.75
C ILE A 91 -3.08 17.53 -21.98
N ASN A 92 -2.53 18.74 -22.11
CA ASN A 92 -1.44 19.20 -21.26
C ASN A 92 -2.03 19.58 -19.88
N PRO A 93 -1.72 18.82 -18.80
CA PRO A 93 -2.27 19.08 -17.48
C PRO A 93 -1.93 20.47 -16.96
N ASP A 94 -0.75 21.01 -17.29
CA ASP A 94 -0.34 22.34 -16.85
C ASP A 94 -1.17 23.46 -17.50
N LYS A 95 -1.85 23.16 -18.63
CA LYS A 95 -2.71 24.08 -19.35
C LYS A 95 -4.20 23.75 -19.20
N HIS A 96 -4.53 22.57 -18.68
CA HIS A 96 -5.89 22.04 -18.63
C HIS A 96 -6.22 21.41 -17.28
N LEU A 97 -5.66 21.93 -16.19
CA LEU A 97 -5.94 21.48 -14.82
C LEU A 97 -7.43 21.50 -14.49
N ASP A 98 -8.19 22.37 -15.13
CA ASP A 98 -9.65 22.46 -15.04
C ASP A 98 -10.41 21.23 -15.60
N LYS A 99 -9.73 20.36 -16.37
CA LYS A 99 -10.35 19.15 -16.94
C LYS A 99 -10.36 17.97 -15.97
N PHE A 100 -9.45 17.92 -15.01
CA PHE A 100 -9.41 16.84 -14.04
C PHE A 100 -10.57 16.91 -13.03
N GLY A 101 -11.01 15.76 -12.54
CA GLY A 101 -12.11 15.65 -11.59
C GLY A 101 -13.48 15.63 -12.23
N SER A 102 -13.56 15.40 -13.55
CA SER A 102 -14.84 15.26 -14.25
C SER A 102 -15.59 13.99 -13.83
N LEU A 103 -14.87 12.93 -13.51
CA LEU A 103 -15.36 11.57 -13.33
C LEU A 103 -16.15 11.05 -14.54
N ILE A 104 -15.85 11.58 -15.70
CA ILE A 104 -16.41 11.15 -16.99
C ILE A 104 -15.31 10.43 -17.75
N MET A 105 -15.41 9.11 -17.82
CA MET A 105 -14.41 8.29 -18.50
C MET A 105 -14.26 8.70 -19.97
N SER A 106 -13.02 8.90 -20.42
CA SER A 106 -12.70 9.33 -21.76
C SER A 106 -13.08 8.27 -22.81
N GLU A 107 -13.84 8.66 -23.83
CA GLU A 107 -14.19 7.79 -24.95
C GLU A 107 -13.01 7.48 -25.88
N GLU A 108 -12.01 8.36 -25.92
CA GLU A 108 -10.81 8.14 -26.73
C GLU A 108 -9.94 7.04 -26.12
N ARG A 109 -9.83 7.03 -24.78
CA ARG A 109 -9.04 6.04 -24.04
C ARG A 109 -9.76 4.73 -23.84
N PHE A 110 -11.09 4.78 -23.76
CA PHE A 110 -11.98 3.64 -23.52
C PHE A 110 -13.05 3.55 -24.61
N PRO A 111 -12.70 3.11 -25.83
CA PRO A 111 -13.61 3.08 -26.97
C PRO A 111 -14.90 2.29 -26.74
N SER A 112 -14.88 1.27 -25.87
CA SER A 112 -16.07 0.47 -25.57
C SER A 112 -17.17 1.21 -24.83
N VAL A 113 -16.87 2.39 -24.27
CA VAL A 113 -17.88 3.21 -23.57
C VAL A 113 -18.45 4.33 -24.41
N LYS A 114 -18.11 4.41 -25.70
CA LYS A 114 -18.52 5.48 -26.60
C LYS A 114 -20.05 5.66 -26.65
N GLY A 115 -20.50 6.90 -26.52
CA GLY A 115 -21.90 7.28 -26.57
C GLY A 115 -22.74 6.90 -25.35
N LYS A 116 -22.10 6.48 -24.25
CA LYS A 116 -22.76 6.12 -22.98
C LYS A 116 -22.78 7.29 -22.01
N THR A 117 -23.74 7.26 -21.07
CA THR A 117 -23.77 8.21 -19.95
C THR A 117 -22.59 7.99 -19.01
N PRO A 118 -22.19 8.98 -18.17
CA PRO A 118 -21.08 8.81 -17.24
C PRO A 118 -21.19 7.57 -16.34
N ALA A 119 -22.35 7.32 -15.77
CA ALA A 119 -22.60 6.15 -14.93
C ALA A 119 -22.49 4.83 -15.71
N GLU A 120 -23.05 4.77 -16.93
CA GLU A 120 -22.94 3.58 -17.81
C GLU A 120 -21.48 3.30 -18.20
N ARG A 121 -20.66 4.35 -18.46
CA ARG A 121 -19.23 4.19 -18.77
C ARG A 121 -18.49 3.49 -17.63
N LEU A 122 -18.65 4.00 -16.43
CA LEU A 122 -18.06 3.40 -15.23
C LEU A 122 -18.56 1.96 -15.04
N LYS A 123 -19.85 1.70 -15.20
CA LYS A 123 -20.45 0.36 -15.05
C LYS A 123 -19.88 -0.64 -16.04
N ILE A 124 -19.69 -0.28 -17.31
CA ILE A 124 -19.15 -1.16 -18.35
C ILE A 124 -17.73 -1.62 -17.96
N ILE A 125 -16.86 -0.68 -17.59
CA ILE A 125 -15.48 -1.02 -17.22
C ILE A 125 -15.42 -1.78 -15.90
N ASN A 126 -16.25 -1.41 -14.91
CA ASN A 126 -16.37 -2.14 -13.66
C ASN A 126 -16.76 -3.61 -13.89
N GLN A 127 -17.74 -3.87 -14.77
CA GLN A 127 -18.15 -5.22 -15.12
C GLN A 127 -17.04 -6.01 -15.83
N LYS A 128 -16.29 -5.39 -16.74
CA LYS A 128 -15.13 -6.03 -17.41
C LYS A 128 -14.07 -6.43 -16.39
N ILE A 129 -13.74 -5.57 -15.46
CA ILE A 129 -12.74 -5.84 -14.40
C ILE A 129 -13.23 -6.94 -13.45
N LYS A 130 -14.51 -6.90 -13.03
CA LYS A 130 -15.13 -7.96 -12.20
C LYS A 130 -15.11 -9.32 -12.91
N ALA A 131 -15.34 -9.35 -14.22
CA ALA A 131 -15.29 -10.58 -15.02
C ALA A 131 -13.89 -11.24 -15.06
N LEU A 132 -12.81 -10.45 -14.82
CA LEU A 132 -11.45 -10.95 -14.68
C LEU A 132 -11.10 -11.39 -13.27
N GLY A 133 -12.04 -11.31 -12.32
CA GLY A 133 -11.86 -11.77 -10.95
C GLY A 133 -11.48 -10.68 -9.93
N TRP A 134 -11.37 -9.43 -10.31
CA TRP A 134 -11.16 -8.33 -9.37
C TRP A 134 -12.44 -7.99 -8.59
N LYS A 135 -12.33 -7.34 -7.44
CA LYS A 135 -13.49 -6.84 -6.69
C LYS A 135 -14.34 -5.84 -7.49
N GLY A 136 -13.72 -5.10 -8.34
CA GLY A 136 -14.27 -4.04 -9.16
C GLY A 136 -13.21 -2.98 -9.42
N ILE A 137 -13.59 -1.88 -10.07
CA ILE A 137 -12.69 -0.73 -10.18
C ILE A 137 -12.81 0.16 -8.95
N GLY A 138 -11.65 0.69 -8.48
CA GLY A 138 -11.55 1.93 -7.76
C GLY A 138 -11.19 3.05 -8.73
N ILE A 139 -11.47 4.28 -8.40
CA ILE A 139 -11.12 5.42 -9.23
C ILE A 139 -10.32 6.47 -8.47
N TRP A 140 -9.26 6.95 -9.10
CA TRP A 140 -8.56 8.15 -8.69
C TRP A 140 -9.44 9.39 -8.95
N VAL A 141 -9.47 10.30 -7.98
CA VAL A 141 -10.31 11.49 -8.01
C VAL A 141 -9.45 12.71 -7.74
N ALA A 142 -9.37 13.63 -8.70
CA ALA A 142 -8.77 14.92 -8.42
C ALA A 142 -9.63 15.68 -7.39
N ALA A 143 -8.98 16.26 -6.39
CA ALA A 143 -9.64 17.07 -5.36
C ALA A 143 -10.05 18.44 -5.94
N GLN A 144 -10.87 18.44 -6.98
CA GLN A 144 -11.37 19.62 -7.65
C GLN A 144 -12.56 19.32 -8.55
N ARG A 145 -13.35 20.30 -8.80
CA ARG A 145 -14.43 20.27 -9.81
C ARG A 145 -13.84 20.57 -11.18
N SER A 146 -14.14 19.73 -12.18
CA SER A 146 -13.85 20.05 -13.57
C SER A 146 -14.83 21.14 -14.07
N ALA A 147 -14.33 22.34 -14.29
CA ALA A 147 -15.09 23.48 -14.79
C ALA A 147 -14.13 24.61 -15.21
N GLU A 148 -14.66 25.62 -15.94
CA GLU A 148 -13.90 26.81 -16.34
C GLU A 148 -13.29 27.57 -15.15
N ASN A 149 -13.88 27.46 -13.99
CA ASN A 149 -13.42 28.09 -12.75
C ASN A 149 -13.18 27.05 -11.65
N TYR A 150 -12.30 26.10 -11.91
CA TYR A 150 -11.96 25.00 -10.97
C TYR A 150 -11.30 25.49 -9.67
N GLU A 151 -10.66 26.65 -9.69
CA GLU A 151 -10.03 27.27 -8.50
C GLU A 151 -11.01 28.07 -7.63
N ALA A 152 -12.28 28.17 -8.04
CA ALA A 152 -13.28 28.88 -7.26
C ALA A 152 -13.40 28.29 -5.84
N PRO A 153 -13.67 29.13 -4.83
CA PRO A 153 -13.90 28.65 -3.47
C PRO A 153 -14.98 27.57 -3.42
N PHE A 154 -14.77 26.58 -2.58
CA PHE A 154 -15.72 25.49 -2.34
C PHE A 154 -17.09 26.06 -1.87
N GLY A 155 -18.17 25.66 -2.51
CA GLY A 155 -19.51 26.17 -2.23
C GLY A 155 -20.64 25.27 -2.76
N GLN A 156 -21.87 25.79 -2.84
CA GLN A 156 -23.07 25.00 -3.19
C GLN A 156 -22.96 24.28 -4.54
N LYS A 157 -22.32 24.89 -5.53
CA LYS A 157 -22.11 24.26 -6.85
C LYS A 157 -21.24 23.00 -6.77
N ASP A 158 -20.32 22.98 -5.81
CA ASP A 158 -19.47 21.82 -5.56
C ASP A 158 -20.26 20.69 -4.89
N LEU A 159 -21.16 21.02 -3.96
CA LEU A 159 -22.04 20.05 -3.31
C LEU A 159 -22.91 19.32 -4.34
N ASP A 160 -23.56 20.06 -5.24
CA ASP A 160 -24.40 19.49 -6.29
C ASP A 160 -23.57 18.63 -7.26
N TYR A 161 -22.37 19.11 -7.63
CA TYR A 161 -21.42 18.43 -8.49
C TYR A 161 -20.97 17.07 -7.92
N TRP A 162 -20.56 17.03 -6.66
CA TRP A 162 -20.07 15.81 -6.03
C TRP A 162 -21.20 14.85 -5.68
N ARG A 163 -22.39 15.35 -5.33
CA ARG A 163 -23.59 14.55 -5.15
C ARG A 163 -23.90 13.72 -6.41
N GLU A 164 -23.89 14.36 -7.56
CA GLU A 164 -24.14 13.70 -8.84
C GLU A 164 -23.12 12.58 -9.10
N ARG A 165 -21.83 12.81 -8.85
CA ARG A 165 -20.76 11.84 -9.08
C ARG A 165 -20.77 10.66 -8.12
N ILE A 166 -21.14 10.89 -6.88
CA ILE A 166 -21.39 9.81 -5.92
C ILE A 166 -22.56 8.94 -6.41
N LEU A 167 -23.61 9.55 -6.92
CA LEU A 167 -24.76 8.81 -7.48
C LEU A 167 -24.39 8.01 -8.74
N TRP A 168 -23.53 8.53 -9.61
CA TRP A 168 -22.98 7.76 -10.74
C TRP A 168 -22.16 6.54 -10.25
N SER A 169 -21.35 6.73 -9.23
CA SER A 169 -20.58 5.63 -8.64
C SER A 169 -21.49 4.58 -8.04
N ARG A 170 -22.56 4.96 -7.34
CA ARG A 170 -23.57 4.04 -6.80
C ARG A 170 -24.27 3.25 -7.91
N GLU A 171 -24.71 3.91 -8.99
CA GLU A 171 -25.34 3.25 -10.14
C GLU A 171 -24.39 2.27 -10.85
N ALA A 172 -23.11 2.64 -10.95
CA ALA A 172 -22.09 1.81 -11.57
C ALA A 172 -21.52 0.72 -10.65
N GLY A 173 -21.84 0.76 -9.35
CA GLY A 173 -21.28 -0.15 -8.33
C GLY A 173 -19.77 0.06 -8.10
N ILE A 174 -19.33 1.33 -8.10
CA ILE A 174 -17.95 1.75 -7.76
C ILE A 174 -17.89 2.00 -6.27
N GLU A 175 -17.09 1.23 -5.56
CA GLU A 175 -17.05 1.22 -4.09
C GLU A 175 -15.79 1.85 -3.50
N TYR A 176 -14.89 2.42 -4.32
CA TYR A 176 -13.64 3.00 -3.84
C TYR A 176 -13.23 4.25 -4.62
N TRP A 177 -12.99 5.35 -3.90
CA TRP A 177 -12.42 6.60 -4.42
C TRP A 177 -11.08 6.89 -3.74
N LYS A 178 -10.05 7.11 -4.56
CA LYS A 178 -8.73 7.58 -4.14
C LYS A 178 -8.64 9.09 -4.43
N VAL A 179 -8.91 9.94 -3.42
CA VAL A 179 -8.92 11.40 -3.57
C VAL A 179 -7.52 11.96 -3.33
N ASP A 180 -6.96 12.60 -4.34
CA ASP A 180 -5.56 13.00 -4.39
C ASP A 180 -5.36 14.52 -4.52
N TRP A 181 -4.50 14.96 -5.43
CA TRP A 181 -4.22 16.37 -5.69
C TRP A 181 -5.38 17.09 -6.39
N GLY A 182 -5.29 18.41 -6.48
CA GLY A 182 -6.26 19.27 -7.14
C GLY A 182 -6.35 20.62 -6.42
N ALA A 183 -7.15 21.54 -6.96
CA ALA A 183 -7.32 22.89 -6.40
C ALA A 183 -7.82 22.91 -4.95
N GLN A 184 -8.55 21.87 -4.53
CA GLN A 184 -9.07 21.69 -3.17
C GLN A 184 -8.27 20.67 -2.34
N ALA A 185 -7.09 20.24 -2.79
CA ALA A 185 -6.31 19.19 -2.11
C ALA A 185 -5.99 19.52 -0.65
N GLY A 186 -5.68 20.78 -0.34
CA GLY A 186 -5.43 21.29 0.99
C GLY A 186 -6.69 21.75 1.76
N ASN A 187 -7.88 21.61 1.19
CA ASN A 187 -9.12 22.10 1.80
C ASN A 187 -9.81 21.00 2.64
N HIS A 188 -9.65 21.07 3.95
CA HIS A 188 -10.27 20.12 4.88
C HIS A 188 -11.80 20.14 4.85
N THR A 189 -12.42 21.31 4.67
CA THR A 189 -13.87 21.40 4.53
C THR A 189 -14.37 20.61 3.34
N PHE A 190 -13.70 20.76 2.18
CA PHE A 190 -14.02 19.97 0.99
C PHE A 190 -13.88 18.46 1.26
N ARG A 191 -12.72 18.01 1.73
CA ARG A 191 -12.44 16.58 1.93
C ARG A 191 -13.38 15.94 2.95
N LYS A 192 -13.64 16.62 4.07
CA LYS A 192 -14.58 16.18 5.11
C LYS A 192 -15.99 16.08 4.55
N THR A 193 -16.46 17.13 3.86
CA THR A 193 -17.79 17.14 3.24
C THR A 193 -17.95 15.99 2.23
N LEU A 194 -16.90 15.72 1.43
CA LEU A 194 -16.93 14.62 0.47
C LEU A 194 -17.12 13.28 1.16
N THR A 195 -16.41 13.02 2.25
CA THR A 195 -16.55 11.81 3.05
C THR A 195 -17.95 11.68 3.65
N GLU A 196 -18.49 12.77 4.23
CA GLU A 196 -19.84 12.80 4.81
C GLU A 196 -20.92 12.56 3.76
N MET A 197 -20.80 13.17 2.57
CA MET A 197 -21.71 12.93 1.45
C MET A 197 -21.64 11.49 0.94
N GLY A 198 -20.44 10.91 0.88
CA GLY A 198 -20.27 9.51 0.51
C GLY A 198 -21.05 8.59 1.45
N ARG A 199 -20.87 8.75 2.76
CA ARG A 199 -21.59 7.98 3.80
C ARG A 199 -23.11 8.15 3.72
N GLU A 200 -23.60 9.36 3.44
CA GLU A 200 -25.03 9.64 3.30
C GLU A 200 -25.66 9.01 2.06
N LEU A 201 -25.00 9.19 0.90
CA LEU A 201 -25.60 8.88 -0.40
C LEU A 201 -25.29 7.48 -0.91
N TYR A 202 -24.14 6.95 -0.51
CA TYR A 202 -23.66 5.63 -0.92
C TYR A 202 -22.75 5.03 0.18
N PRO A 203 -23.32 4.41 1.23
CA PRO A 203 -22.55 3.88 2.37
C PRO A 203 -21.51 2.81 2.04
N ASP A 204 -21.63 2.15 0.88
CA ASP A 204 -20.64 1.17 0.42
C ASP A 204 -19.42 1.82 -0.26
N LEU A 205 -19.45 3.13 -0.52
CA LEU A 205 -18.34 3.87 -1.09
C LEU A 205 -17.31 4.20 -0.02
N THR A 206 -16.12 3.67 -0.15
CA THR A 206 -14.96 4.05 0.65
C THR A 206 -14.26 5.25 0.02
N ILE A 207 -14.06 6.31 0.78
CA ILE A 207 -13.30 7.49 0.35
C ILE A 207 -11.95 7.53 1.07
N GLU A 208 -10.89 7.30 0.29
CA GLU A 208 -9.52 7.40 0.74
C GLU A 208 -8.96 8.79 0.47
N HIS A 209 -8.32 9.38 1.48
CA HIS A 209 -7.60 10.64 1.35
C HIS A 209 -6.09 10.44 1.53
N ALA A 210 -5.31 11.30 0.88
CA ALA A 210 -3.88 11.41 1.07
C ALA A 210 -3.44 12.87 0.97
N THR A 211 -2.62 13.30 1.91
CA THR A 211 -2.17 14.70 1.97
C THR A 211 -0.71 14.84 2.41
N CYS A 212 -0.02 13.76 2.76
CA CYS A 212 1.35 13.86 3.25
C CYS A 212 2.37 13.19 2.30
N MET A 213 3.48 13.86 2.17
CA MET A 213 4.71 13.37 1.54
C MET A 213 5.84 13.51 2.56
N GLY A 214 6.68 12.49 2.74
CA GLY A 214 7.79 12.55 3.66
C GLY A 214 7.47 12.04 5.08
N PRO A 215 8.48 12.00 5.96
CA PRO A 215 8.32 11.58 7.35
C PRO A 215 7.41 12.54 8.11
N LEU A 216 6.62 12.04 9.06
CA LEU A 216 5.74 12.85 9.91
C LEU A 216 6.42 13.26 11.21
N ASN A 217 7.33 12.43 11.73
CA ASN A 217 8.21 12.82 12.81
C ASN A 217 9.59 13.07 12.23
N ALA A 218 10.08 14.27 12.39
CA ALA A 218 11.46 14.56 12.06
C ALA A 218 12.36 13.87 13.09
N PHE A 219 12.61 12.59 12.95
CA PHE A 219 13.74 11.96 13.63
C PHE A 219 15.01 12.47 12.96
N ASP A 220 15.36 13.69 13.31
CA ASP A 220 16.43 14.40 12.63
C ASP A 220 17.80 13.84 12.99
N ASP A 221 18.65 13.70 11.99
CA ASP A 221 20.08 13.75 12.25
C ASP A 221 20.39 15.10 12.92
N PRO A 222 21.15 15.14 14.03
CA PRO A 222 21.61 16.39 14.63
C PRO A 222 22.45 17.24 13.66
N ASP A 223 22.96 16.67 12.56
CA ASP A 223 23.63 17.40 11.49
C ASP A 223 22.59 17.96 10.50
N PRO A 224 22.37 19.28 10.46
CA PRO A 224 21.40 19.90 9.56
C PRO A 224 21.63 19.60 8.08
N ALA A 225 22.86 19.31 7.69
CA ALA A 225 23.19 18.97 6.30
C ALA A 225 22.71 17.56 5.89
N LYS A 226 22.39 16.73 6.87
CA LYS A 226 21.88 15.35 6.68
C LYS A 226 20.40 15.23 6.93
N GLN A 227 19.73 16.32 7.29
CA GLN A 227 18.30 16.30 7.58
C GLN A 227 17.49 16.14 6.31
N GLY A 228 16.59 15.16 6.31
CA GLY A 228 15.55 14.99 5.29
C GLY A 228 14.40 15.97 5.44
N ARG A 229 14.57 17.08 6.11
CA ARG A 229 13.52 18.09 6.29
C ARG A 229 13.20 18.79 4.99
N TYR A 230 11.93 18.83 4.67
CA TYR A 230 11.38 19.77 3.70
C TYR A 230 11.03 21.07 4.36
N GLU A 231 11.21 22.13 3.64
CA GLU A 231 10.52 23.38 3.94
C GLU A 231 9.00 23.11 3.96
N GLY A 232 8.36 23.38 5.08
CA GLY A 232 6.92 23.11 5.26
C GLY A 232 6.52 21.77 5.88
N MET A 233 7.45 20.96 6.40
CA MET A 233 7.15 19.67 7.04
C MET A 233 6.16 19.77 8.20
N ASP A 234 6.24 20.82 9.02
CA ASP A 234 5.29 21.04 10.13
C ASP A 234 3.86 21.25 9.60
N TRP A 235 3.71 21.95 8.48
CA TRP A 235 2.43 22.10 7.80
C TRP A 235 1.90 20.75 7.29
N VAL A 236 2.75 19.93 6.66
CA VAL A 236 2.39 18.59 6.17
C VAL A 236 1.90 17.70 7.31
N THR A 237 2.60 17.72 8.44
CA THR A 237 2.23 16.93 9.62
C THR A 237 0.89 17.40 10.21
N ALA A 238 0.69 18.70 10.38
CA ALA A 238 -0.56 19.26 10.87
C ALA A 238 -1.73 18.93 9.95
N HIS A 239 -1.53 19.06 8.64
CA HIS A 239 -2.51 18.75 7.63
C HIS A 239 -2.88 17.26 7.60
N ALA A 240 -1.89 16.36 7.68
CA ALA A 240 -2.12 14.93 7.77
C ALA A 240 -2.93 14.56 9.03
N LYS A 241 -2.57 15.14 10.18
CA LYS A 241 -3.26 14.91 11.45
C LYS A 241 -4.72 15.35 11.43
N GLU A 242 -5.03 16.46 10.77
CA GLU A 242 -6.41 16.91 10.59
C GLU A 242 -7.16 16.02 9.60
N CYS A 243 -6.54 15.68 8.48
CA CYS A 243 -7.16 14.90 7.42
C CYS A 243 -7.47 13.45 7.86
N VAL A 244 -6.55 12.80 8.57
CA VAL A 244 -6.72 11.41 9.01
C VAL A 244 -7.91 11.23 9.95
N ALA A 245 -8.27 12.25 10.71
CA ALA A 245 -9.36 12.20 11.70
C ALA A 245 -10.75 12.01 11.07
N TYR A 246 -10.97 12.47 9.82
CA TYR A 246 -12.25 12.32 9.11
C TYR A 246 -12.18 11.34 7.93
N SER A 247 -11.00 10.85 7.55
CA SER A 247 -10.81 9.91 6.46
C SER A 247 -11.34 8.52 6.82
N GLU A 248 -12.00 7.84 5.90
CA GLU A 248 -12.36 6.43 6.08
C GLU A 248 -11.13 5.54 5.94
N VAL A 249 -10.32 5.82 4.93
CA VAL A 249 -8.97 5.31 4.75
C VAL A 249 -8.04 6.50 4.52
N TYR A 250 -6.94 6.55 5.23
CA TYR A 250 -5.90 7.53 4.99
C TYR A 250 -4.64 6.85 4.43
N ARG A 251 -4.21 7.28 3.26
CA ARG A 251 -3.06 6.71 2.56
C ARG A 251 -1.78 7.44 2.96
N SER A 252 -0.74 6.68 3.27
CA SER A 252 0.57 7.22 3.67
C SER A 252 1.34 7.93 2.55
N TYR A 253 0.83 7.88 1.34
CA TYR A 253 1.28 8.55 0.12
C TYR A 253 2.58 8.02 -0.49
N ASP A 254 2.52 7.65 -1.75
CA ASP A 254 3.52 7.31 -2.79
C ASP A 254 4.97 7.07 -2.32
N VAL A 255 5.19 6.10 -1.51
CA VAL A 255 6.53 5.67 -1.15
C VAL A 255 6.84 4.38 -1.92
N LEU A 256 7.49 4.52 -3.05
CA LEU A 256 7.57 3.48 -4.08
C LEU A 256 8.78 2.55 -3.98
N ASN A 257 9.58 2.59 -2.92
CA ASN A 257 10.77 1.75 -2.86
C ASN A 257 11.11 1.25 -1.46
N ALA A 258 11.88 0.16 -1.38
CA ALA A 258 12.30 -0.48 -0.14
C ALA A 258 13.06 0.43 0.82
N MET A 259 13.65 1.48 0.30
CA MET A 259 14.38 2.48 1.05
C MET A 259 13.48 3.36 1.91
N ALA A 260 12.20 3.24 1.67
CA ALA A 260 11.18 3.98 2.39
C ALA A 260 10.68 3.29 3.66
N VAL A 261 11.19 2.12 4.03
CA VAL A 261 10.75 1.39 5.24
C VAL A 261 10.67 2.28 6.47
N PRO A 262 11.72 3.02 6.88
CA PRO A 262 11.61 3.87 8.06
C PRO A 262 10.59 4.99 7.87
N THR A 263 10.51 5.61 6.70
CA THR A 263 9.51 6.66 6.43
C THR A 263 8.10 6.12 6.49
N THR A 264 7.83 4.97 5.86
CA THR A 264 6.49 4.36 5.89
C THR A 264 6.13 3.88 7.29
N LEU A 265 7.06 3.24 8.00
CA LEU A 265 6.82 2.76 9.36
C LEU A 265 6.53 3.92 10.32
N ASP A 266 7.29 5.03 10.24
CA ASP A 266 7.04 6.25 10.99
C ASP A 266 5.64 6.84 10.69
N ARG A 267 5.29 6.96 9.40
CA ARG A 267 3.98 7.47 8.98
C ARG A 267 2.84 6.59 9.48
N VAL A 268 2.90 5.28 9.22
CA VAL A 268 1.84 4.35 9.61
C VAL A 268 1.67 4.35 11.13
N ALA A 269 2.77 4.27 11.88
CA ALA A 269 2.71 4.32 13.35
C ALA A 269 2.08 5.63 13.87
N SER A 270 2.43 6.77 13.28
CA SER A 270 1.88 8.07 13.67
C SER A 270 0.42 8.22 13.31
N LEU A 271 0.06 7.86 12.07
CA LEU A 271 -1.30 7.96 11.58
C LEU A 271 -2.26 7.05 12.36
N LEU A 272 -1.84 5.82 12.67
CA LEU A 272 -2.62 4.89 13.50
C LEU A 272 -2.86 5.40 14.94
N LYS A 273 -1.98 6.24 15.47
CA LYS A 273 -2.18 6.91 16.77
C LYS A 273 -3.19 8.07 16.71
N TRP A 274 -3.44 8.61 15.52
CA TRP A 274 -4.25 9.81 15.33
C TRP A 274 -5.66 9.52 14.82
N THR A 275 -5.97 8.26 14.46
CA THR A 275 -7.27 7.89 13.91
C THR A 275 -7.80 6.58 14.48
N ASP A 276 -9.13 6.50 14.52
CA ASP A 276 -9.86 5.25 14.75
C ASP A 276 -10.29 4.58 13.44
N ASN A 277 -9.82 5.06 12.30
CA ASN A 277 -10.14 4.56 10.96
C ASN A 277 -8.98 3.73 10.38
N TYR A 278 -9.03 3.43 9.07
CA TYR A 278 -8.00 2.66 8.40
C TYR A 278 -6.84 3.56 7.94
N VAL A 279 -5.63 3.01 8.01
CA VAL A 279 -4.42 3.61 7.44
C VAL A 279 -3.86 2.65 6.40
N ASN A 280 -3.65 3.14 5.19
CA ASN A 280 -3.03 2.40 4.08
C ASN A 280 -1.55 2.79 3.99
N GLY A 281 -0.67 1.83 4.28
CA GLY A 281 0.79 2.00 4.23
C GLY A 281 1.35 1.78 2.82
N GLU A 282 0.72 2.30 1.81
CA GLU A 282 0.96 2.17 0.37
C GLU A 282 2.26 1.47 -0.04
N ASP A 283 2.13 0.40 -0.79
CA ASP A 283 3.17 -0.50 -1.33
C ASP A 283 4.11 -1.18 -0.29
N GLU A 284 3.89 -0.96 1.00
CA GLU A 284 4.62 -1.58 2.09
C GLU A 284 3.82 -2.77 2.67
N CYS A 285 3.60 -3.78 1.82
CA CYS A 285 2.72 -4.92 2.11
C CYS A 285 3.09 -5.66 3.40
N THR A 286 4.37 -5.79 3.71
CA THR A 286 4.86 -6.44 4.93
C THR A 286 4.50 -5.63 6.18
N ILE A 287 4.63 -4.30 6.15
CA ILE A 287 4.20 -3.41 7.24
C ILE A 287 2.69 -3.51 7.42
N ASN A 288 1.94 -3.46 6.31
CA ASN A 288 0.49 -3.54 6.31
C ASN A 288 -0.01 -4.87 6.89
N ALA A 289 0.59 -6.00 6.49
CA ALA A 289 0.26 -7.32 7.03
C ALA A 289 0.55 -7.41 8.54
N ALA A 290 1.68 -6.86 8.99
CA ALA A 290 2.08 -6.88 10.39
C ALA A 290 1.22 -5.98 11.28
N LEU A 291 0.78 -4.83 10.79
CA LEU A 291 0.02 -3.84 11.56
C LEU A 291 -1.49 -3.86 11.27
N GLY A 292 -1.98 -4.79 10.43
CA GLY A 292 -3.40 -4.91 10.10
C GLY A 292 -3.93 -3.71 9.33
N CYS A 293 -3.18 -3.23 8.35
CA CYS A 293 -3.53 -2.14 7.44
C CYS A 293 -3.97 -2.69 6.08
N PRO A 294 -4.89 -2.06 5.34
CA PRO A 294 -5.16 -2.40 3.96
C PRO A 294 -3.94 -2.12 3.06
N ASN A 295 -3.88 -2.79 1.90
CA ASN A 295 -2.77 -2.66 0.96
C ASN A 295 -3.14 -1.79 -0.23
N GLY A 296 -2.44 -0.67 -0.41
CA GLY A 296 -2.40 0.09 -1.66
C GLY A 296 -1.22 -0.39 -2.51
N VAL A 297 -1.42 -1.42 -3.30
CA VAL A 297 -0.35 -2.05 -4.09
C VAL A 297 -0.11 -1.25 -5.37
N MET A 298 1.13 -0.86 -5.62
CA MET A 298 1.55 -0.22 -6.88
C MET A 298 2.39 -1.13 -7.77
N ARG A 299 2.98 -2.18 -7.19
CA ARG A 299 3.89 -3.08 -7.91
C ARG A 299 3.19 -3.88 -8.98
N SER A 300 3.92 -4.13 -10.07
CA SER A 300 3.51 -5.05 -11.13
C SER A 300 4.74 -5.72 -11.73
N HIS A 301 4.54 -6.75 -12.56
CA HIS A 301 5.63 -7.39 -13.25
C HIS A 301 6.40 -6.45 -14.20
N TYR A 302 5.82 -5.33 -14.60
CA TYR A 302 6.54 -4.28 -15.33
C TYR A 302 7.62 -3.61 -14.48
N CYS A 303 7.52 -3.64 -13.15
CA CYS A 303 8.54 -3.09 -12.25
C CYS A 303 9.94 -3.71 -12.46
N GLN A 304 9.99 -4.95 -12.91
CA GLN A 304 11.27 -5.63 -13.23
C GLN A 304 12.11 -4.91 -14.27
N ALA A 305 11.51 -4.07 -15.10
CA ALA A 305 12.21 -3.36 -16.15
C ALA A 305 12.90 -2.07 -15.67
N VAL A 306 12.59 -1.63 -14.47
CA VAL A 306 13.15 -0.42 -13.86
C VAL A 306 13.99 -0.80 -12.66
N GLN A 307 14.90 -1.78 -12.87
CA GLN A 307 15.94 -2.02 -11.88
C GLN A 307 16.84 -0.81 -11.81
N ASN A 308 16.75 -0.13 -10.69
CA ASN A 308 17.82 0.77 -10.31
C ASN A 308 19.06 -0.05 -9.97
N GLU A 309 20.21 0.49 -10.23
CA GLU A 309 21.50 -0.02 -9.77
C GLU A 309 21.61 -0.03 -8.23
N SER A 310 20.69 0.61 -7.50
CA SER A 310 20.51 0.42 -6.07
C SER A 310 19.95 -0.97 -5.86
N ASN A 311 20.43 -1.73 -4.88
CA ASN A 311 19.93 -3.07 -4.51
C ASN A 311 18.46 -3.08 -4.07
N ASP A 312 17.71 -2.09 -4.46
CA ASP A 312 16.29 -1.94 -4.23
C ASP A 312 15.50 -2.56 -5.37
N ASN A 313 15.19 -3.83 -5.24
CA ASN A 313 14.40 -4.61 -6.19
C ASN A 313 13.00 -4.94 -5.63
N ARG A 314 12.52 -4.17 -4.67
CA ARG A 314 11.21 -4.39 -4.04
C ARG A 314 10.06 -4.37 -5.03
N GLY A 315 10.15 -3.59 -6.08
CA GLY A 315 9.16 -3.57 -7.13
C GLY A 315 8.91 -4.95 -7.77
N TRP A 316 9.83 -5.90 -7.60
CA TRP A 316 9.71 -7.26 -8.14
C TRP A 316 9.15 -8.26 -7.15
N ARG A 317 9.09 -7.93 -5.89
CA ARG A 317 8.69 -8.85 -4.84
C ARG A 317 7.17 -9.03 -4.88
N LEU A 318 6.70 -9.62 -5.97
CA LEU A 318 5.27 -9.88 -6.18
C LEU A 318 4.74 -10.92 -5.20
N ASP A 319 5.59 -11.88 -4.80
CA ASP A 319 5.26 -12.86 -3.78
C ASP A 319 4.98 -12.22 -2.42
N GLU A 320 5.60 -11.07 -2.11
CA GLU A 320 5.30 -10.29 -0.89
C GLU A 320 3.85 -9.78 -0.90
N VAL A 321 3.36 -9.33 -2.05
CA VAL A 321 1.97 -8.90 -2.22
C VAL A 321 1.02 -10.07 -2.03
N THR A 322 1.31 -11.20 -2.68
CA THR A 322 0.52 -12.43 -2.55
C THR A 322 0.47 -12.90 -1.10
N ALA A 323 1.62 -12.96 -0.42
CA ALA A 323 1.69 -13.36 0.98
C ALA A 323 0.88 -12.44 1.91
N ALA A 324 1.00 -11.12 1.74
CA ALA A 324 0.28 -10.15 2.55
C ALA A 324 -1.23 -10.23 2.36
N LEU A 325 -1.70 -10.38 1.11
CA LEU A 325 -3.14 -10.47 0.82
C LEU A 325 -3.73 -11.81 1.29
N ARG A 326 -3.00 -12.93 1.10
CA ARG A 326 -3.44 -14.22 1.64
C ARG A 326 -3.46 -14.22 3.18
N TRP A 327 -2.51 -13.53 3.82
CA TRP A 327 -2.54 -13.32 5.25
C TRP A 327 -3.79 -12.57 5.70
N GLN A 328 -4.23 -11.55 4.96
CA GLN A 328 -5.43 -10.79 5.27
C GLN A 328 -6.74 -11.61 5.19
N ARG A 329 -6.72 -12.79 4.60
CA ARG A 329 -7.83 -13.76 4.69
C ARG A 329 -7.98 -14.32 6.10
N LEU A 330 -6.89 -14.39 6.88
CA LEU A 330 -6.84 -14.83 8.28
C LEU A 330 -6.89 -13.66 9.26
N ALA A 331 -6.18 -12.57 8.95
CA ALA A 331 -6.04 -11.36 9.75
C ALA A 331 -6.50 -10.14 8.94
N PRO A 332 -7.80 -9.91 8.77
CA PRO A 332 -8.31 -8.76 8.02
C PRO A 332 -7.78 -7.43 8.55
N ALA A 333 -7.64 -6.46 7.67
CA ALA A 333 -7.33 -5.10 8.10
C ALA A 333 -8.38 -4.60 9.11
N PHE A 334 -7.95 -3.86 10.11
CA PHE A 334 -8.82 -3.42 11.20
C PHE A 334 -8.59 -1.95 11.57
N ALA A 335 -9.58 -1.36 12.22
CA ALA A 335 -9.62 0.03 12.63
C ALA A 335 -9.73 0.14 14.16
N GLY A 336 -9.44 1.31 14.72
CA GLY A 336 -9.67 1.66 16.12
C GLY A 336 -8.88 0.82 17.13
N THR A 337 -7.66 1.23 17.53
CA THR A 337 -6.83 0.45 18.46
C THR A 337 -5.69 1.24 19.07
N SER A 338 -5.00 0.63 20.06
CA SER A 338 -3.81 1.19 20.66
C SER A 338 -2.55 0.86 19.84
N VAL A 339 -1.68 1.84 19.67
CA VAL A 339 -0.35 1.69 19.04
C VAL A 339 0.71 2.12 20.03
N GLU A 340 1.69 1.26 20.26
CA GLU A 340 2.87 1.56 21.05
C GLU A 340 4.12 1.54 20.17
N CYS A 341 5.10 2.36 20.52
CA CYS A 341 6.38 2.44 19.83
C CYS A 341 7.51 2.41 20.86
N SER A 342 8.61 1.75 20.50
CA SER A 342 9.83 1.84 21.32
C SER A 342 10.39 3.26 21.33
N GLU A 343 11.09 3.60 22.42
CA GLU A 343 11.84 4.86 22.52
C GLU A 343 13.09 4.83 21.62
N GLU A 344 13.62 3.64 21.34
CA GLU A 344 14.77 3.47 20.46
C GLU A 344 14.38 3.80 19.01
N ILE A 345 15.08 4.76 18.41
CA ILE A 345 14.93 5.15 17.01
C ILE A 345 16.09 4.59 16.21
N LEU A 346 15.78 3.86 15.14
CA LEU A 346 16.76 3.38 14.19
C LEU A 346 16.75 4.28 12.96
N PHE A 347 17.94 4.54 12.41
CA PHE A 347 18.11 5.41 11.24
C PHE A 347 18.72 4.67 10.07
N ASP A 348 18.17 4.91 8.89
CA ASP A 348 18.72 4.47 7.62
C ASP A 348 19.27 5.67 6.84
N ASN A 349 20.37 5.45 6.12
CA ASN A 349 20.97 6.45 5.26
C ASN A 349 20.80 6.07 3.79
N ARG A 350 20.38 7.03 2.97
CA ARG A 350 20.26 6.86 1.53
C ARG A 350 20.70 8.10 0.78
N ILE A 351 21.41 7.87 -0.33
CA ILE A 351 21.60 8.90 -1.35
C ILE A 351 20.47 8.80 -2.36
N TYR A 352 19.62 9.80 -2.42
CA TYR A 352 18.57 9.89 -3.44
C TYR A 352 19.18 10.32 -4.76
N ARG A 353 18.91 9.55 -5.81
CA ARG A 353 19.29 9.87 -7.19
C ARG A 353 18.12 10.54 -7.91
N GLU A 354 18.42 11.25 -8.98
CA GLU A 354 17.39 11.76 -9.86
C GLU A 354 16.54 10.59 -10.40
N GLY A 355 15.22 10.69 -10.26
CA GLY A 355 14.28 9.63 -10.65
C GLY A 355 14.00 8.53 -9.61
N ASP A 356 14.68 8.48 -8.47
CA ASP A 356 14.46 7.50 -7.41
C ASP A 356 13.10 7.66 -6.71
N SER A 357 12.61 8.87 -6.68
CA SER A 357 11.27 9.24 -6.20
C SER A 357 10.99 10.66 -6.66
N TRP A 358 9.73 11.07 -6.63
CA TRP A 358 9.31 12.44 -6.84
C TRP A 358 9.71 13.44 -5.73
N TRP A 359 10.60 13.05 -4.85
CA TRP A 359 11.28 13.92 -3.90
C TRP A 359 12.42 14.69 -4.58
N GLY A 360 12.12 15.33 -5.71
CA GLY A 360 13.10 16.12 -6.44
C GLY A 360 13.88 17.12 -5.58
N ALA A 361 13.28 17.61 -4.47
CA ALA A 361 13.93 18.47 -3.50
C ALA A 361 15.11 17.83 -2.76
N VAL A 362 15.19 16.50 -2.69
CA VAL A 362 16.26 15.76 -2.00
C VAL A 362 17.16 14.97 -2.96
N ALA A 363 16.90 15.01 -4.26
CA ALA A 363 17.75 14.35 -5.25
C ALA A 363 19.21 14.82 -5.10
N GLY A 364 20.15 13.87 -5.13
CA GLY A 364 21.58 14.12 -4.94
C GLY A 364 22.01 14.33 -3.48
N LYS A 365 21.09 14.28 -2.53
CA LYS A 365 21.39 14.42 -1.10
C LYS A 365 21.42 13.06 -0.40
N ASN A 366 22.28 12.94 0.61
CA ASN A 366 22.22 11.85 1.56
C ASN A 366 21.15 12.19 2.61
N VAL A 367 20.06 11.42 2.61
CA VAL A 367 18.94 11.61 3.54
C VAL A 367 18.99 10.49 4.58
N ARG A 368 18.95 10.88 5.84
CA ARG A 368 18.81 9.98 6.96
C ARG A 368 17.36 9.96 7.42
N GLN A 369 16.76 8.79 7.42
CA GLN A 369 15.37 8.59 7.82
C GLN A 369 15.31 7.69 9.05
N GLY A 370 14.47 8.04 10.02
CA GLY A 370 14.31 7.30 11.26
C GLY A 370 12.90 6.77 11.45
N ALA A 371 12.82 5.68 12.22
CA ALA A 371 11.55 5.17 12.75
C ALA A 371 11.81 4.49 14.10
N PRO A 372 10.76 4.28 14.94
CA PRO A 372 10.89 3.44 16.12
C PRO A 372 11.39 2.03 15.76
N ALA A 373 12.31 1.50 16.54
CA ALA A 373 12.86 0.15 16.32
C ALA A 373 11.77 -0.92 16.33
N VAL A 374 10.76 -0.74 17.20
CA VAL A 374 9.62 -1.63 17.34
C VAL A 374 8.33 -0.79 17.35
N VAL A 375 7.37 -1.22 16.53
CA VAL A 375 6.00 -0.70 16.50
C VAL A 375 5.02 -1.84 16.76
N THR A 376 4.15 -1.68 17.75
CA THR A 376 3.14 -2.70 18.07
C THR A 376 1.73 -2.12 18.03
N ARG A 377 0.75 -2.96 17.71
CA ARG A 377 -0.67 -2.61 17.69
C ARG A 377 -1.49 -3.64 18.46
N ASN A 378 -2.27 -3.21 19.46
CA ASN A 378 -2.94 -4.07 20.45
C ASN A 378 -2.00 -4.96 21.28
N LEU A 379 -0.75 -4.60 21.39
CA LEU A 379 0.28 -5.33 22.13
C LEU A 379 1.19 -4.34 22.83
N PRO A 380 1.64 -4.60 24.08
CA PRO A 380 2.71 -3.83 24.67
C PRO A 380 4.01 -3.99 23.87
N VAL A 381 4.74 -2.90 23.65
CA VAL A 381 6.03 -2.94 22.95
C VAL A 381 7.05 -3.84 23.66
N SER A 382 6.94 -3.98 24.99
CA SER A 382 7.77 -4.86 25.80
C SER A 382 7.64 -6.35 25.50
N THR A 383 6.62 -6.75 24.73
CA THR A 383 6.45 -8.14 24.25
C THR A 383 7.43 -8.51 23.14
N ILE A 384 8.15 -7.55 22.59
CA ILE A 384 9.15 -7.74 21.54
C ILE A 384 10.54 -7.37 22.09
N ARG A 385 11.52 -8.26 21.86
CA ARG A 385 12.95 -7.98 22.10
C ARG A 385 13.72 -8.21 20.82
N VAL A 386 14.67 -7.34 20.55
CA VAL A 386 15.53 -7.41 19.36
C VAL A 386 16.98 -7.36 19.80
N GLU A 387 17.75 -8.38 19.43
CA GLU A 387 19.16 -8.52 19.73
C GLU A 387 19.97 -8.63 18.44
N GLY A 388 21.12 -7.99 18.38
CA GLY A 388 22.02 -7.98 17.23
C GLY A 388 22.85 -6.71 17.18
N THR A 389 23.98 -6.77 16.48
CA THR A 389 24.85 -5.59 16.27
C THR A 389 24.15 -4.54 15.43
N ILE A 390 23.38 -4.97 14.44
CA ILE A 390 22.49 -4.14 13.63
C ILE A 390 21.09 -4.68 13.85
N LYS A 391 20.21 -3.86 14.42
CA LYS A 391 18.83 -4.24 14.66
C LYS A 391 17.95 -3.99 13.44
N PRO A 392 17.07 -4.91 13.06
CA PRO A 392 15.98 -4.64 12.12
C PRO A 392 14.91 -3.72 12.73
N PHE A 393 14.07 -3.13 11.90
CA PHE A 393 12.76 -2.65 12.36
C PHE A 393 11.85 -3.87 12.57
N VAL A 394 10.98 -3.80 13.58
CA VAL A 394 9.99 -4.84 13.86
C VAL A 394 8.61 -4.22 14.00
N ALA A 395 7.64 -4.78 13.31
CA ALA A 395 6.23 -4.42 13.44
C ALA A 395 5.43 -5.64 13.91
N ALA A 396 4.50 -5.49 14.85
CA ALA A 396 3.68 -6.60 15.31
C ALA A 396 2.28 -6.14 15.72
N SER A 397 1.28 -7.03 15.60
CA SER A 397 -0.07 -6.75 16.07
C SER A 397 -0.80 -7.99 16.58
N LEU A 398 -1.79 -7.73 17.45
CA LEU A 398 -2.84 -8.68 17.77
C LEU A 398 -4.13 -8.19 17.09
N ASN A 399 -4.56 -8.92 16.08
CA ASN A 399 -5.81 -8.64 15.38
C ASN A 399 -6.99 -8.85 16.34
N PRO A 400 -8.08 -8.06 16.26
CA PRO A 400 -9.28 -8.25 17.08
C PRO A 400 -9.90 -9.65 17.02
N ASN A 401 -9.64 -10.42 15.97
CA ASN A 401 -10.06 -11.83 15.87
C ASN A 401 -9.12 -12.84 16.57
N GLY A 402 -8.11 -12.37 17.28
CA GLY A 402 -7.17 -13.21 18.05
C GLY A 402 -5.94 -13.73 17.27
N VAL A 403 -5.78 -13.31 16.02
CA VAL A 403 -4.63 -13.69 15.20
C VAL A 403 -3.44 -12.75 15.47
N TYR A 404 -2.23 -13.28 15.57
CA TYR A 404 -1.01 -12.52 15.83
C TYR A 404 -0.18 -12.36 14.55
N SER A 405 0.34 -11.18 14.31
CA SER A 405 1.23 -10.88 13.19
C SER A 405 2.54 -10.29 13.67
N VAL A 406 3.66 -10.66 13.05
CA VAL A 406 4.96 -10.02 13.26
C VAL A 406 5.75 -9.96 11.95
N ALA A 407 6.39 -8.83 11.71
CA ALA A 407 7.30 -8.62 10.58
C ALA A 407 8.66 -8.14 11.07
N VAL A 408 9.70 -8.74 10.50
CA VAL A 408 11.07 -8.24 10.56
C VAL A 408 11.36 -7.52 9.25
N LEU A 409 11.72 -6.24 9.33
CA LEU A 409 11.84 -5.38 8.17
C LEU A 409 13.31 -5.13 7.82
N PRO A 410 13.63 -4.94 6.54
CA PRO A 410 14.99 -4.67 6.11
C PRO A 410 15.47 -3.29 6.57
N ARG A 411 16.79 -3.11 6.51
CA ARG A 411 17.49 -1.87 6.80
C ARG A 411 18.28 -1.41 5.58
N VAL A 412 18.44 -0.11 5.43
CA VAL A 412 19.38 0.45 4.48
C VAL A 412 20.62 0.94 5.21
N ILE A 413 21.70 0.19 5.04
CA ILE A 413 22.97 0.45 5.69
C ILE A 413 24.02 0.62 4.59
N ASP A 414 24.71 1.76 4.60
CA ASP A 414 25.67 2.14 3.57
C ASP A 414 25.08 2.08 2.13
N GLY A 415 23.81 2.48 1.98
CA GLY A 415 23.11 2.48 0.71
C GLY A 415 22.64 1.11 0.23
N ILE A 416 22.83 0.05 1.03
CA ILE A 416 22.45 -1.32 0.70
C ILE A 416 21.24 -1.74 1.53
N CYS A 417 20.16 -2.15 0.85
CA CYS A 417 18.98 -2.74 1.48
C CYS A 417 19.27 -4.21 1.83
N ARG A 418 19.23 -4.55 3.11
CA ARG A 418 19.48 -5.91 3.61
C ARG A 418 18.72 -6.21 4.90
N TYR A 419 18.48 -7.47 5.16
CA TYR A 419 18.00 -7.92 6.45
C TYR A 419 19.22 -8.14 7.38
N PRO A 420 19.24 -7.52 8.57
CA PRO A 420 20.30 -7.70 9.53
C PRO A 420 20.36 -9.14 10.08
N ASP A 421 21.55 -9.62 10.40
CA ASP A 421 21.71 -10.82 11.22
C ASP A 421 21.38 -10.46 12.68
N ALA A 422 20.17 -10.83 13.10
CA ALA A 422 19.61 -10.46 14.39
C ALA A 422 18.68 -11.58 14.91
N ALA A 423 18.41 -11.53 16.22
CA ALA A 423 17.41 -12.36 16.87
C ALA A 423 16.25 -11.50 17.36
N VAL A 424 15.04 -11.87 16.96
CA VAL A 424 13.79 -11.25 17.38
C VAL A 424 13.02 -12.24 18.25
N TRP A 425 12.70 -11.84 19.46
CA TRP A 425 11.94 -12.63 20.40
C TRP A 425 10.57 -12.00 20.63
N CYS A 426 9.51 -12.82 20.52
CA CYS A 426 8.12 -12.37 20.64
C CYS A 426 7.39 -13.17 21.72
N ALA A 427 6.81 -12.49 22.71
CA ALA A 427 5.89 -13.08 23.66
C ALA A 427 4.49 -13.15 23.03
N ILE A 428 4.01 -14.37 22.77
CA ILE A 428 2.71 -14.60 22.17
C ILE A 428 1.64 -14.74 23.27
N PRO A 429 0.59 -13.89 23.26
CA PRO A 429 -0.45 -13.92 24.28
C PRO A 429 -1.20 -15.27 24.36
N ALA A 430 -1.84 -15.52 25.51
CA ALA A 430 -2.73 -16.65 25.69
C ALA A 430 -3.91 -16.55 24.67
N GLY A 431 -4.39 -17.71 24.23
CA GLY A 431 -5.51 -17.79 23.30
C GLY A 431 -5.13 -17.64 21.80
N VAL A 432 -3.95 -17.17 21.47
CA VAL A 432 -3.47 -17.08 20.09
C VAL A 432 -3.18 -18.47 19.53
N ASP A 433 -3.85 -18.86 18.46
CA ASP A 433 -3.66 -20.14 17.77
C ASP A 433 -3.13 -19.99 16.33
N THR A 434 -3.07 -18.78 15.81
CA THR A 434 -2.63 -18.48 14.45
C THR A 434 -1.65 -17.31 14.48
N VAL A 435 -0.48 -17.50 13.88
CA VAL A 435 0.61 -16.52 13.85
C VAL A 435 1.12 -16.34 12.43
N GLY A 436 1.16 -15.10 11.95
CA GLY A 436 1.85 -14.71 10.72
C GLY A 436 3.24 -14.16 11.02
N VAL A 437 4.24 -14.65 10.32
CA VAL A 437 5.63 -14.21 10.47
C VAL A 437 6.18 -13.82 9.11
N PHE A 438 6.62 -12.57 8.99
CA PHE A 438 7.10 -11.98 7.75
C PHE A 438 8.55 -11.54 7.86
N GLY A 439 9.27 -11.58 6.74
CA GLY A 439 10.64 -11.09 6.68
C GLY A 439 11.63 -11.97 7.45
N VAL A 440 11.43 -13.29 7.47
CA VAL A 440 12.26 -14.24 8.25
C VAL A 440 13.63 -14.43 7.60
N ASN A 441 14.38 -13.34 7.49
CA ASN A 441 15.83 -13.33 7.18
C ASN A 441 16.68 -13.02 8.42
N SER A 442 16.04 -12.83 9.59
CA SER A 442 16.60 -12.84 10.93
C SER A 442 15.97 -14.01 11.69
N THR A 443 16.59 -14.47 12.77
CA THR A 443 16.00 -15.51 13.62
C THR A 443 14.81 -14.95 14.38
N VAL A 444 13.64 -15.59 14.31
CA VAL A 444 12.43 -15.19 15.03
C VAL A 444 12.03 -16.30 16.00
N SER A 445 11.98 -15.99 17.30
CA SER A 445 11.55 -16.90 18.36
C SER A 445 10.22 -16.46 18.94
N LEU A 446 9.20 -17.31 18.80
CA LEU A 446 7.84 -17.11 19.30
C LEU A 446 7.67 -17.88 20.60
N HIS A 447 7.54 -17.17 21.72
CA HIS A 447 7.34 -17.80 23.03
C HIS A 447 5.85 -17.74 23.40
N LEU A 448 5.18 -18.90 23.36
CA LEU A 448 3.76 -19.00 23.63
C LEU A 448 3.49 -18.98 25.16
N ALA A 449 2.49 -18.22 25.56
CA ALA A 449 2.08 -18.16 26.97
C ALA A 449 1.56 -19.50 27.50
N GLU A 450 1.01 -20.35 26.62
CA GLU A 450 0.39 -21.63 26.96
C GLU A 450 1.07 -22.79 26.25
N PRO A 451 1.05 -24.02 26.87
CA PRO A 451 1.50 -25.23 26.21
C PRO A 451 0.66 -25.56 24.97
N PHE A 452 1.26 -26.27 24.03
CA PHE A 452 0.60 -26.74 22.81
C PHE A 452 1.00 -28.20 22.50
N ALA A 453 0.17 -28.87 21.68
CA ALA A 453 0.43 -30.23 21.24
C ALA A 453 1.30 -30.27 19.98
N LYS A 454 0.96 -29.42 19.00
CA LYS A 454 1.57 -29.40 17.67
C LYS A 454 1.56 -28.00 17.09
N VAL A 455 2.48 -27.77 16.15
CA VAL A 455 2.49 -26.58 15.28
C VAL A 455 2.49 -27.05 13.84
N TYR A 456 1.63 -26.46 13.03
CA TYR A 456 1.68 -26.58 11.58
C TYR A 456 2.24 -25.31 10.98
N ALA A 457 3.07 -25.42 9.96
CA ALA A 457 3.61 -24.31 9.20
C ALA A 457 3.12 -24.39 7.74
N GLN A 458 2.83 -23.24 7.16
CA GLN A 458 2.47 -23.10 5.75
C GLN A 458 3.11 -21.84 5.18
N SER A 459 3.67 -21.94 3.97
CA SER A 459 4.05 -20.76 3.20
C SER A 459 2.82 -19.92 2.89
N LEU A 460 2.91 -18.60 3.04
CA LEU A 460 1.79 -17.71 2.67
C LEU A 460 1.55 -17.62 1.16
N ILE A 461 2.46 -18.15 0.34
CA ILE A 461 2.29 -18.27 -1.13
C ILE A 461 2.03 -19.72 -1.58
N GLY A 462 1.96 -20.68 -0.66
CA GLY A 462 1.73 -22.09 -0.94
C GLY A 462 0.42 -22.60 -0.33
N ASP A 463 -0.01 -23.79 -0.74
CA ASP A 463 -1.30 -24.40 -0.34
C ASP A 463 -1.16 -25.63 0.55
N GLU A 464 0.08 -25.93 0.97
CA GLU A 464 0.35 -27.10 1.79
C GLU A 464 0.90 -26.73 3.15
N ALA A 465 0.21 -27.18 4.19
CA ALA A 465 0.69 -27.13 5.56
C ALA A 465 1.27 -28.47 5.99
N PHE A 466 2.32 -28.44 6.79
CA PHE A 466 2.95 -29.62 7.38
C PHE A 466 3.23 -29.39 8.86
N GLU A 467 3.35 -30.49 9.60
CA GLU A 467 3.70 -30.43 11.03
C GLU A 467 5.15 -29.98 11.19
N LEU A 468 5.35 -28.88 11.91
CA LEU A 468 6.65 -28.32 12.20
C LEU A 468 7.20 -28.96 13.48
N THR A 469 8.31 -29.69 13.35
CA THR A 469 9.02 -30.30 14.48
C THR A 469 10.39 -29.67 14.69
N GLU A 470 11.04 -29.22 13.62
CA GLU A 470 12.30 -28.48 13.67
C GLU A 470 12.07 -27.08 14.28
N GLY A 471 12.93 -26.65 15.20
CA GLY A 471 12.83 -25.37 15.88
C GLY A 471 11.75 -25.29 16.96
N VAL A 472 11.08 -26.39 17.29
CA VAL A 472 10.06 -26.47 18.34
C VAL A 472 10.64 -27.01 19.63
N GLU A 473 10.68 -26.20 20.69
CA GLU A 473 11.22 -26.62 22.01
C GLU A 473 10.34 -26.04 23.14
N GLY A 474 9.71 -26.93 23.89
CA GLY A 474 8.85 -26.58 25.01
C GLY A 474 7.66 -25.70 24.57
N ARG A 475 7.68 -24.42 24.91
CA ARG A 475 6.68 -23.43 24.51
C ARG A 475 7.21 -22.43 23.48
N THR A 476 8.36 -22.72 22.88
CA THR A 476 9.01 -21.82 21.93
C THR A 476 9.05 -22.45 20.54
N VAL A 477 8.72 -21.64 19.54
CA VAL A 477 8.91 -21.95 18.12
C VAL A 477 9.95 -20.99 17.58
N THR A 478 11.07 -21.51 17.12
CA THR A 478 12.17 -20.72 16.56
C THR A 478 12.26 -20.95 15.04
N LEU A 479 12.08 -19.89 14.31
CA LEU A 479 12.26 -19.85 12.86
C LEU A 479 13.62 -19.23 12.55
N THR A 480 14.57 -20.06 12.13
CA THR A 480 15.83 -19.56 11.57
C THR A 480 15.61 -19.18 10.09
N PRO A 481 16.46 -18.31 9.50
CA PRO A 481 16.39 -18.00 8.07
C PRO A 481 16.44 -19.26 7.19
N ALA A 482 17.28 -20.23 7.54
CA ALA A 482 17.40 -21.49 6.79
C ALA A 482 16.11 -22.34 6.86
N LEU A 483 15.49 -22.44 8.03
CA LEU A 483 14.23 -23.17 8.20
C LEU A 483 13.10 -22.44 7.46
N ALA A 484 13.01 -21.14 7.60
CA ALA A 484 11.98 -20.34 6.92
C ALA A 484 12.10 -20.44 5.39
N GLN A 485 13.31 -20.37 4.85
CA GLN A 485 13.54 -20.52 3.42
C GLN A 485 13.21 -21.93 2.90
N LYS A 486 13.42 -22.96 3.70
CA LYS A 486 13.04 -24.35 3.37
C LYS A 486 11.51 -24.52 3.24
N ILE A 487 10.75 -23.73 4.02
CA ILE A 487 9.27 -23.75 4.02
C ILE A 487 8.72 -22.85 2.90
N PHE A 488 9.34 -21.69 2.69
CA PHE A 488 8.90 -20.67 1.76
C PHE A 488 9.53 -20.91 0.38
N ASP A 489 8.70 -21.24 -0.60
CA ASP A 489 9.11 -21.48 -2.00
C ASP A 489 8.89 -20.24 -2.89
N GLY A 490 9.38 -19.09 -2.43
CA GLY A 490 9.29 -17.82 -3.16
C GLY A 490 10.16 -17.78 -4.40
N LYS A 491 9.63 -17.22 -5.48
CA LYS A 491 10.27 -17.19 -6.82
C LYS A 491 11.04 -15.91 -7.10
N ASP A 492 10.70 -14.84 -6.40
CA ASP A 492 11.42 -13.57 -6.45
C ASP A 492 12.28 -13.41 -5.19
N GLN A 493 12.95 -12.30 -5.01
CA GLN A 493 13.82 -12.08 -3.85
C GLN A 493 13.03 -11.71 -2.57
N THR A 494 11.78 -12.16 -2.46
CA THR A 494 10.93 -11.92 -1.30
C THR A 494 11.48 -12.65 -0.07
N ALA A 495 11.49 -11.97 1.06
CA ALA A 495 11.81 -12.60 2.32
C ALA A 495 10.69 -13.58 2.75
N PRO A 496 11.03 -14.71 3.39
CA PRO A 496 10.04 -15.70 3.80
C PRO A 496 8.89 -15.11 4.61
N ALA A 497 7.67 -15.52 4.24
CA ALA A 497 6.43 -15.17 4.91
C ALA A 497 5.62 -16.44 5.18
N LEU A 498 5.39 -16.73 6.45
CA LEU A 498 4.85 -18.00 6.93
C LEU A 498 3.61 -17.79 7.79
N MET A 499 2.69 -18.73 7.72
CA MET A 499 1.61 -18.89 8.67
C MET A 499 1.91 -20.09 9.57
N LEU A 500 1.76 -19.93 10.88
CA LEU A 500 1.83 -20.99 11.86
C LEU A 500 0.45 -21.21 12.48
N ARG A 501 0.02 -22.49 12.54
CA ARG A 501 -1.19 -22.90 13.25
C ARG A 501 -0.79 -23.71 14.48
N ILE A 502 -1.18 -23.22 15.66
CA ILE A 502 -0.87 -23.81 16.95
C ILE A 502 -2.06 -24.64 17.38
N VAL A 503 -1.85 -25.94 17.58
CA VAL A 503 -2.85 -26.87 18.07
C VAL A 503 -2.62 -27.09 19.56
N ARG A 504 -3.59 -26.72 20.37
CA ARG A 504 -3.51 -26.88 21.82
C ARG A 504 -3.83 -28.30 22.26
N ASN A 505 -3.34 -28.68 23.43
CA ASN A 505 -3.79 -29.91 24.09
C ASN A 505 -5.27 -29.79 24.43
N ASP A 506 -6.05 -30.76 24.06
CA ASP A 506 -7.45 -30.85 24.48
C ASP A 506 -7.47 -31.04 26.02
N PRO A 507 -8.02 -30.09 26.80
CA PRO A 507 -8.09 -30.28 28.26
C PRO A 507 -9.00 -31.43 28.72
N ALA A 508 -9.67 -32.10 27.77
CA ALA A 508 -10.58 -33.22 28.03
C ALA A 508 -10.01 -34.63 27.72
N ARG A 509 -8.69 -34.75 27.46
CA ARG A 509 -8.01 -36.02 27.29
C ARG A 509 -6.95 -36.27 28.35
#